data_91690625b894c9671ce1fe3dc14be137
#
_entry.id   91690625b894c9671ce1fe3dc14be137
#
_cell.length_a   1.000
_cell.length_b   1.000
_cell.length_c   1.000
_cell.angle_alpha   90.00
_cell.angle_beta   90.00
_cell.angle_gamma   90.00
#
_symmetry.space_group_name_H-M   'P 1'
#
loop_
_entity.id
_entity.type
_entity.pdbx_description
1 polymer ?
#
loop_
_entity_poly.entity_id
_entity_poly.type
_entity_poly.pdbx_seq_one_letter_code
_entity_poly.pdbx_strand_id
1 'polypeptide(L)'
;MLSKACLVGAYQRKLEEMAALPDVDLTVIVPPVWADPAGLITLERVHTEGYQLLVEPIRFNGRFHLHYYPTLPQRLRELQPDLVHIDEEPYNLATWLAWRQAQAVGAKTLFFSWQNLQRRYPWPFSFMERQLLNGVDYALMGNQDAVAVWQAKGYSGPYRVIPQFGVDPALYQPQPRPARDLFVIGAANRRLVPEKGTDLLLRAVAGLPGAWQVRLAGDGPERPFLQQLARELGIADRVQFDGPIPSGQMAAYLQQLDLLVLPSRTRPNWKEQFGRVLIEAMACETAVVGSDSGEIPHVIGKAGLIFPEDDVAALRKCLEQLQQNPVLRVKLGQIGRQRVLAQYTQAQIAAQTVAVYRETLDRQSVI
;
A
#
# COMPACT_ATOMS: atom_id res chain seq x y z
N MET A 1 4.12 -10.96 15.87
CA MET A 1 4.40 -10.08 14.71
C MET A 1 5.13 -8.84 15.18
N LEU A 2 6.13 -8.35 14.45
CA LEU A 2 6.85 -7.10 14.71
C LEU A 2 6.55 -6.12 13.59
N SER A 3 5.88 -4.99 13.86
CA SER A 3 5.43 -4.05 12.81
C SER A 3 5.30 -2.61 13.31
N LYS A 4 6.16 -1.71 12.83
CA LYS A 4 5.96 -0.27 13.05
C LYS A 4 4.82 0.32 12.21
N ALA A 5 4.40 -0.35 11.13
CA ALA A 5 3.29 0.11 10.32
C ALA A 5 1.96 0.07 11.09
N CYS A 6 1.82 -0.85 12.04
CA CYS A 6 0.64 -0.98 12.90
C CYS A 6 0.51 0.14 13.97
N LEU A 7 1.37 1.16 13.95
CA LEU A 7 1.12 2.43 14.65
C LEU A 7 -0.13 3.13 14.14
N VAL A 8 -0.44 2.99 12.85
CA VAL A 8 -1.64 3.57 12.22
C VAL A 8 -2.84 2.69 12.52
N GLY A 9 -3.85 3.25 13.18
CA GLY A 9 -5.04 2.52 13.65
C GLY A 9 -5.79 1.79 12.53
N ALA A 10 -5.93 2.41 11.35
CA ALA A 10 -6.58 1.79 10.20
C ALA A 10 -5.89 0.48 9.71
N TYR A 11 -4.61 0.27 10.03
CA TYR A 11 -3.87 -0.93 9.67
C TYR A 11 -4.06 -2.07 10.68
N GLN A 12 -4.57 -1.74 11.88
CA GLN A 12 -4.82 -2.71 12.94
C GLN A 12 -6.03 -3.61 12.66
N ARG A 13 -6.96 -3.20 11.77
CA ARG A 13 -8.12 -4.01 11.40
C ARG A 13 -7.73 -5.40 10.88
N LYS A 14 -6.65 -5.49 10.07
CA LYS A 14 -6.11 -6.78 9.62
C LYS A 14 -5.75 -7.70 10.78
N LEU A 15 -5.25 -7.14 11.89
CA LEU A 15 -4.80 -7.92 13.05
C LEU A 15 -5.99 -8.56 13.79
N GLU A 16 -7.12 -7.84 13.93
CA GLU A 16 -8.37 -8.41 14.45
C GLU A 16 -8.88 -9.54 13.56
N GLU A 17 -8.86 -9.35 12.24
CA GLU A 17 -9.26 -10.39 11.28
C GLU A 17 -8.34 -11.62 11.34
N MET A 18 -7.03 -11.43 11.58
CA MET A 18 -6.09 -12.54 11.79
C MET A 18 -6.36 -13.28 13.10
N ALA A 19 -6.56 -12.54 14.18
CA ALA A 19 -6.81 -13.10 15.52
C ALA A 19 -8.16 -13.83 15.62
N ALA A 20 -9.13 -13.46 14.78
CA ALA A 20 -10.41 -14.15 14.70
C ALA A 20 -10.35 -15.52 13.99
N LEU A 21 -9.22 -15.85 13.33
CA LEU A 21 -9.06 -17.14 12.66
C LEU A 21 -8.71 -18.25 13.67
N PRO A 22 -9.19 -19.48 13.46
CA PRO A 22 -8.87 -20.60 14.34
C PRO A 22 -7.35 -20.82 14.47
N ASP A 23 -6.92 -21.22 15.66
CA ASP A 23 -5.52 -21.59 15.98
C ASP A 23 -4.50 -20.44 15.84
N VAL A 24 -4.96 -19.18 15.92
CA VAL A 24 -4.10 -17.99 15.90
C VAL A 24 -4.10 -17.32 17.27
N ASP A 25 -3.00 -17.44 18.01
CA ASP A 25 -2.69 -16.59 19.16
C ASP A 25 -1.73 -15.48 18.70
N LEU A 26 -2.25 -14.28 18.51
CA LEU A 26 -1.51 -13.17 17.90
C LEU A 26 -1.01 -12.16 18.93
N THR A 27 0.30 -12.04 19.04
CA THR A 27 0.95 -10.92 19.72
C THR A 27 1.61 -9.99 18.70
N VAL A 28 1.33 -8.70 18.77
CA VAL A 28 1.90 -7.67 17.90
C VAL A 28 2.76 -6.70 18.69
N ILE A 29 4.02 -6.57 18.30
CA ILE A 29 5.00 -5.67 18.93
C ILE A 29 5.14 -4.43 18.02
N VAL A 30 4.92 -3.26 18.62
CA VAL A 30 5.03 -1.95 17.98
C VAL A 30 5.91 -1.02 18.82
N PRO A 31 6.57 0.00 18.22
CA PRO A 31 7.18 1.07 19.02
C PRO A 31 6.11 2.03 19.56
N PRO A 32 6.41 2.88 20.56
CA PRO A 32 5.46 3.90 21.02
C PRO A 32 5.22 5.00 19.97
N VAL A 33 6.22 5.24 19.12
CA VAL A 33 6.24 6.32 18.14
C VAL A 33 7.27 6.04 17.05
N TRP A 34 7.02 6.55 15.83
CA TRP A 34 7.99 6.53 14.73
C TRP A 34 8.19 7.95 14.18
N ALA A 35 9.45 8.37 14.07
CA ALA A 35 9.83 9.63 13.44
C ALA A 35 9.94 9.43 11.91
N ASP A 36 8.84 9.67 11.22
CA ASP A 36 8.78 9.66 9.75
C ASP A 36 9.26 11.00 9.18
N PRO A 37 9.85 11.06 7.98
CA PRO A 37 10.19 12.33 7.33
C PRO A 37 9.01 13.31 7.17
N ALA A 38 7.78 12.79 7.15
CA ALA A 38 6.56 13.60 7.06
C ALA A 38 6.01 14.05 8.43
N GLY A 39 6.63 13.63 9.54
CA GLY A 39 6.24 13.96 10.90
C GLY A 39 6.24 12.77 11.84
N LEU A 40 5.84 13.00 13.08
CA LEU A 40 5.80 11.99 14.13
C LEU A 40 4.53 11.15 14.01
N ILE A 41 4.68 9.83 13.91
CA ILE A 41 3.57 8.86 13.91
C ILE A 41 3.51 8.25 15.30
N THR A 42 2.47 8.58 16.07
CA THR A 42 2.20 8.01 17.38
C THR A 42 1.28 6.80 17.27
N LEU A 43 1.37 5.90 18.24
CA LEU A 43 0.48 4.73 18.28
C LEU A 43 -0.97 5.16 18.46
N GLU A 44 -1.79 4.82 17.47
CA GLU A 44 -3.26 4.82 17.58
C GLU A 44 -3.72 3.46 18.12
N ARG A 45 -4.83 3.44 18.90
CA ARG A 45 -5.48 2.21 19.35
C ARG A 45 -6.93 2.23 18.90
N VAL A 46 -7.16 1.74 17.68
CA VAL A 46 -8.48 1.77 17.03
C VAL A 46 -9.10 0.39 16.94
N HIS A 47 -8.31 -0.59 16.49
CA HIS A 47 -8.71 -1.99 16.33
C HIS A 47 -7.76 -2.85 17.16
N THR A 48 -8.15 -3.22 18.37
CA THR A 48 -7.29 -3.91 19.36
C THR A 48 -7.94 -5.17 19.95
N GLU A 49 -9.01 -5.67 19.34
CA GLU A 49 -9.73 -6.83 19.84
C GLU A 49 -9.11 -8.16 19.36
N GLY A 50 -9.13 -9.15 20.23
CA GLY A 50 -8.75 -10.54 19.90
C GLY A 50 -7.25 -10.80 19.83
N TYR A 51 -6.35 -9.83 19.97
CA TYR A 51 -4.90 -10.00 19.97
C TYR A 51 -4.21 -9.17 21.05
N GLN A 52 -2.96 -9.50 21.36
CA GLN A 52 -2.16 -8.75 22.30
C GLN A 52 -1.30 -7.68 21.59
N LEU A 53 -1.45 -6.40 21.96
CA LEU A 53 -0.65 -5.30 21.44
C LEU A 53 0.38 -4.86 22.49
N LEU A 54 1.66 -5.18 22.26
CA LEU A 54 2.79 -4.83 23.10
C LEU A 54 3.52 -3.61 22.55
N VAL A 55 3.76 -2.63 23.41
CA VAL A 55 4.52 -1.42 23.08
C VAL A 55 5.93 -1.56 23.63
N GLU A 56 6.92 -1.66 22.75
CA GLU A 56 8.32 -1.85 23.11
C GLU A 56 9.19 -0.66 22.71
N PRO A 57 10.19 -0.32 23.54
CA PRO A 57 11.09 0.79 23.22
C PRO A 57 11.86 0.56 21.94
N ILE A 58 12.09 1.63 21.19
CA ILE A 58 12.88 1.64 19.96
C ILE A 58 14.11 2.50 20.14
N ARG A 59 15.26 2.07 19.61
CA ARG A 59 16.50 2.85 19.50
C ARG A 59 16.70 3.34 18.08
N PHE A 60 17.37 4.48 17.92
CA PHE A 60 17.58 5.15 16.63
C PHE A 60 16.28 5.40 15.86
N ASN A 61 15.24 5.82 16.58
CA ASN A 61 13.94 6.18 16.00
C ASN A 61 14.11 7.19 14.85
N GLY A 62 13.43 6.93 13.72
CA GLY A 62 13.55 7.71 12.47
C GLY A 62 14.76 7.34 11.61
N ARG A 63 15.73 6.56 12.10
CA ARG A 63 16.85 6.06 11.29
C ARG A 63 16.50 4.70 10.71
N PHE A 64 15.90 4.70 9.52
CA PHE A 64 15.26 3.55 8.89
C PHE A 64 16.13 2.29 8.87
N HIS A 65 17.44 2.40 8.57
CA HIS A 65 18.33 1.25 8.50
C HIS A 65 18.90 0.81 9.86
N LEU A 66 18.91 1.68 10.86
CA LEU A 66 19.65 1.48 12.13
C LEU A 66 18.74 1.21 13.33
N HIS A 67 17.44 1.48 13.23
CA HIS A 67 16.55 1.27 14.37
C HIS A 67 16.50 -0.21 14.79
N TYR A 68 16.24 -0.44 16.08
CA TYR A 68 16.03 -1.77 16.61
C TYR A 68 15.27 -1.73 17.94
N TYR A 69 14.81 -2.89 18.40
CA TYR A 69 14.03 -3.07 19.62
C TYR A 69 14.90 -3.75 20.69
N PRO A 70 15.40 -3.03 21.69
CA PRO A 70 16.39 -3.58 22.66
C PRO A 70 15.78 -4.66 23.56
N THR A 71 14.49 -4.65 23.81
CA THR A 71 13.76 -5.60 24.67
C THR A 71 13.26 -6.84 23.93
N LEU A 72 13.33 -6.86 22.61
CA LEU A 72 12.82 -7.97 21.79
C LEU A 72 13.39 -9.34 22.17
N PRO A 73 14.68 -9.52 22.51
CA PRO A 73 15.20 -10.83 22.93
C PRO A 73 14.54 -11.37 24.19
N GLN A 74 14.23 -10.50 25.15
CA GLN A 74 13.52 -10.88 26.36
C GLN A 74 12.08 -11.25 26.04
N ARG A 75 11.37 -10.45 25.22
CA ARG A 75 9.99 -10.71 24.84
C ARG A 75 9.81 -12.02 24.08
N LEU A 76 10.72 -12.34 23.16
CA LEU A 76 10.64 -13.62 22.43
C LEU A 76 10.87 -14.82 23.35
N ARG A 77 11.74 -14.70 24.37
CA ARG A 77 11.91 -15.75 25.38
C ARG A 77 10.70 -15.92 26.29
N GLU A 78 9.99 -14.82 26.62
CA GLU A 78 8.76 -14.85 27.42
C GLU A 78 7.60 -15.44 26.63
N LEU A 79 7.45 -15.05 25.36
CA LEU A 79 6.33 -15.43 24.49
C LEU A 79 6.48 -16.84 23.91
N GLN A 80 7.72 -17.32 23.69
CA GLN A 80 8.02 -18.61 23.02
C GLN A 80 7.17 -18.82 21.76
N PRO A 81 7.21 -17.90 20.77
CA PRO A 81 6.33 -17.98 19.61
C PRO A 81 6.76 -19.13 18.69
N ASP A 82 5.79 -19.78 18.03
CA ASP A 82 6.05 -20.76 16.96
C ASP A 82 6.59 -20.06 15.71
N LEU A 83 6.13 -18.82 15.44
CA LEU A 83 6.49 -18.06 14.25
C LEU A 83 6.63 -16.55 14.56
N VAL A 84 7.68 -15.94 14.02
CA VAL A 84 7.89 -14.48 14.07
C VAL A 84 7.73 -13.88 12.67
N HIS A 85 6.64 -13.14 12.47
CA HIS A 85 6.44 -12.30 11.28
C HIS A 85 7.13 -10.95 11.49
N ILE A 86 8.16 -10.68 10.70
CA ILE A 86 8.93 -9.44 10.72
C ILE A 86 8.41 -8.54 9.60
N ASP A 87 7.48 -7.66 9.93
CA ASP A 87 6.85 -6.72 8.99
C ASP A 87 7.75 -5.49 8.78
N GLU A 88 8.99 -5.76 8.40
CA GLU A 88 10.07 -4.81 8.21
C GLU A 88 10.95 -5.26 7.03
N GLU A 89 11.57 -4.29 6.34
CA GLU A 89 12.39 -4.55 5.17
C GLU A 89 13.68 -5.35 5.52
N PRO A 90 14.09 -6.31 4.70
CA PRO A 90 15.22 -7.21 4.96
C PRO A 90 16.57 -6.55 5.22
N TYR A 91 16.80 -5.36 4.70
CA TYR A 91 18.06 -4.62 4.85
C TYR A 91 18.14 -3.78 6.13
N ASN A 92 17.13 -3.83 7.00
CA ASN A 92 17.11 -3.10 8.26
C ASN A 92 17.80 -3.90 9.38
N LEU A 93 18.53 -3.21 10.27
CA LEU A 93 19.11 -3.82 11.46
C LEU A 93 18.03 -4.49 12.34
N ALA A 94 16.86 -3.86 12.46
CA ALA A 94 15.72 -4.43 13.20
C ALA A 94 15.33 -5.81 12.69
N THR A 95 15.23 -5.98 11.36
CA THR A 95 14.87 -7.25 10.72
C THR A 95 15.90 -8.32 10.97
N TRP A 96 17.19 -8.01 10.79
CA TRP A 96 18.27 -8.95 11.02
C TRP A 96 18.37 -9.39 12.48
N LEU A 97 18.23 -8.46 13.43
CA LEU A 97 18.22 -8.79 14.86
C LEU A 97 16.99 -9.61 15.24
N ALA A 98 15.80 -9.24 14.77
CA ALA A 98 14.58 -9.99 15.04
C ALA A 98 14.66 -11.43 14.52
N TRP A 99 15.17 -11.62 13.30
CA TRP A 99 15.42 -12.93 12.72
C TRP A 99 16.40 -13.77 13.57
N ARG A 100 17.55 -13.20 13.94
CA ARG A 100 18.55 -13.88 14.80
C ARG A 100 17.98 -14.30 16.16
N GLN A 101 17.17 -13.43 16.74
CA GLN A 101 16.54 -13.67 18.04
C GLN A 101 15.42 -14.70 17.97
N ALA A 102 14.64 -14.71 16.89
CA ALA A 102 13.63 -15.72 16.63
C ALA A 102 14.26 -17.12 16.47
N GLN A 103 15.36 -17.23 15.72
CA GLN A 103 16.12 -18.48 15.63
C GLN A 103 16.64 -18.97 16.98
N ALA A 104 17.07 -18.07 17.86
CA ALA A 104 17.59 -18.42 19.19
C ALA A 104 16.52 -19.03 20.12
N VAL A 105 15.24 -18.81 19.85
CA VAL A 105 14.10 -19.44 20.57
C VAL A 105 13.43 -20.55 19.76
N GLY A 106 13.98 -20.94 18.60
CA GLY A 106 13.45 -22.02 17.75
C GLY A 106 12.23 -21.63 16.90
N ALA A 107 11.88 -20.35 16.83
CA ALA A 107 10.72 -19.89 16.06
C ALA A 107 11.00 -19.88 14.56
N LYS A 108 10.00 -20.26 13.74
CA LYS A 108 9.99 -20.01 12.31
C LYS A 108 9.92 -18.51 12.02
N THR A 109 10.40 -18.11 10.85
CA THR A 109 10.53 -16.69 10.51
C THR A 109 10.01 -16.38 9.13
N LEU A 110 9.36 -15.23 8.98
CA LEU A 110 9.08 -14.63 7.68
C LEU A 110 9.27 -13.11 7.73
N PHE A 111 9.62 -12.53 6.60
CA PHE A 111 9.68 -11.08 6.44
C PHE A 111 8.66 -10.57 5.42
N PHE A 112 8.37 -9.27 5.50
CA PHE A 112 7.58 -8.55 4.51
C PHE A 112 8.43 -7.51 3.78
N SER A 113 8.19 -7.30 2.46
CA SER A 113 8.90 -6.27 1.69
C SER A 113 8.04 -5.62 0.61
N TRP A 114 8.15 -4.29 0.52
CA TRP A 114 7.66 -3.47 -0.59
C TRP A 114 8.75 -3.12 -1.61
N GLN A 115 10.00 -3.53 -1.42
CA GLN A 115 11.11 -3.08 -2.27
C GLN A 115 10.95 -3.52 -3.72
N ASN A 116 10.52 -2.61 -4.57
CA ASN A 116 10.27 -2.80 -5.99
C ASN A 116 11.34 -2.21 -6.92
N LEU A 117 12.44 -1.74 -6.34
CA LEU A 117 13.61 -1.23 -7.06
C LEU A 117 14.89 -1.93 -6.59
N GLN A 118 15.73 -2.31 -7.55
CA GLN A 118 17.03 -2.89 -7.25
C GLN A 118 17.94 -1.87 -6.58
N ARG A 119 18.25 -2.08 -5.30
CA ARG A 119 19.15 -1.24 -4.52
C ARG A 119 20.28 -2.07 -3.94
N ARG A 120 21.50 -1.54 -3.97
CA ARG A 120 22.65 -2.14 -3.29
C ARG A 120 22.92 -1.37 -2.01
N TYR A 121 23.08 -2.10 -0.92
CA TYR A 121 23.39 -1.51 0.38
C TYR A 121 24.87 -1.74 0.72
N PRO A 122 25.55 -0.76 1.39
CA PRO A 122 26.94 -0.93 1.82
C PRO A 122 27.03 -1.96 2.96
N TRP A 123 28.23 -2.46 3.22
CA TRP A 123 28.51 -3.18 4.45
C TRP A 123 28.26 -2.27 5.69
N PRO A 124 27.63 -2.75 6.77
CA PRO A 124 27.26 -4.14 7.10
C PRO A 124 25.86 -4.56 6.58
N PHE A 125 25.05 -3.67 6.01
CA PHE A 125 23.66 -3.95 5.63
C PHE A 125 23.57 -5.04 4.55
N SER A 126 24.46 -5.03 3.56
CA SER A 126 24.50 -6.09 2.53
C SER A 126 24.85 -7.48 3.10
N PHE A 127 25.65 -7.52 4.16
CA PHE A 127 25.97 -8.77 4.87
C PHE A 127 24.75 -9.28 5.65
N MET A 128 24.06 -8.40 6.42
CA MET A 128 22.85 -8.73 7.16
C MET A 128 21.74 -9.19 6.24
N GLU A 129 21.52 -8.48 5.13
CA GLU A 129 20.54 -8.84 4.09
C GLU A 129 20.79 -10.25 3.56
N ARG A 130 22.05 -10.56 3.17
CA ARG A 130 22.43 -11.89 2.66
C ARG A 130 22.21 -13.00 3.68
N GLN A 131 22.58 -12.77 4.94
CA GLN A 131 22.35 -13.76 6.00
C GLN A 131 20.86 -14.05 6.20
N LEU A 132 20.03 -13.00 6.23
CA LEU A 132 18.59 -13.12 6.36
C LEU A 132 18.00 -13.92 5.20
N LEU A 133 18.33 -13.55 3.95
CA LEU A 133 17.79 -14.20 2.75
C LEU A 133 18.13 -15.69 2.66
N ASN A 134 19.29 -16.11 3.21
CA ASN A 134 19.70 -17.50 3.25
C ASN A 134 19.09 -18.32 4.40
N GLY A 135 18.50 -17.68 5.40
CA GLY A 135 18.09 -18.36 6.60
C GLY A 135 16.63 -18.13 7.03
N VAL A 136 15.90 -17.26 6.37
CA VAL A 136 14.47 -17.02 6.63
C VAL A 136 13.61 -18.12 6.01
N ASP A 137 12.55 -18.55 6.70
CA ASP A 137 11.72 -19.67 6.25
C ASP A 137 10.74 -19.30 5.14
N TYR A 138 10.26 -18.03 5.10
CA TYR A 138 9.28 -17.57 4.10
C TYR A 138 9.39 -16.07 3.84
N ALA A 139 8.91 -15.61 2.67
CA ALA A 139 8.85 -14.19 2.35
C ALA A 139 7.44 -13.76 1.89
N LEU A 140 6.93 -12.66 2.45
CA LEU A 140 5.76 -11.96 1.95
C LEU A 140 6.22 -10.78 1.10
N MET A 141 5.84 -10.77 -0.16
CA MET A 141 6.17 -9.71 -1.11
C MET A 141 4.93 -8.84 -1.33
N GLY A 142 5.05 -7.54 -1.21
CA GLY A 142 3.93 -6.63 -1.37
C GLY A 142 3.46 -6.47 -2.81
N ASN A 143 4.34 -6.78 -3.79
CA ASN A 143 4.08 -6.68 -5.22
C ASN A 143 4.99 -7.61 -6.04
N GLN A 144 4.71 -7.73 -7.35
CA GLN A 144 5.48 -8.60 -8.26
C GLN A 144 6.92 -8.12 -8.49
N ASP A 145 7.14 -6.81 -8.52
CA ASP A 145 8.48 -6.26 -8.65
C ASP A 145 9.38 -6.64 -7.46
N ALA A 146 8.82 -6.69 -6.24
CA ALA A 146 9.56 -7.13 -5.06
C ALA A 146 10.05 -8.58 -5.20
N VAL A 147 9.25 -9.46 -5.79
CA VAL A 147 9.69 -10.84 -6.11
C VAL A 147 10.94 -10.81 -6.99
N ALA A 148 10.89 -10.07 -8.11
CA ALA A 148 12.02 -9.97 -9.02
C ALA A 148 13.28 -9.38 -8.36
N VAL A 149 13.10 -8.37 -7.50
CA VAL A 149 14.21 -7.74 -6.75
C VAL A 149 14.88 -8.74 -5.81
N TRP A 150 14.09 -9.47 -5.00
CA TRP A 150 14.65 -10.38 -3.99
C TRP A 150 15.24 -11.65 -4.61
N GLN A 151 14.65 -12.17 -5.69
CA GLN A 151 15.25 -13.26 -6.47
C GLN A 151 16.59 -12.85 -7.08
N ALA A 152 16.68 -11.65 -7.66
CA ALA A 152 17.94 -11.13 -8.18
C ALA A 152 19.00 -10.86 -7.10
N LYS A 153 18.59 -10.72 -5.84
CA LYS A 153 19.49 -10.61 -4.66
C LYS A 153 19.85 -11.98 -4.06
N GLY A 154 19.35 -13.09 -4.63
CA GLY A 154 19.68 -14.44 -4.24
C GLY A 154 18.66 -15.12 -3.34
N TYR A 155 17.48 -14.55 -3.10
CA TYR A 155 16.42 -15.24 -2.39
C TYR A 155 15.83 -16.36 -3.24
N SER A 156 15.92 -17.58 -2.74
CA SER A 156 15.42 -18.81 -3.40
C SER A 156 14.37 -19.55 -2.57
N GLY A 157 14.01 -19.00 -1.42
CA GLY A 157 13.02 -19.58 -0.51
C GLY A 157 11.58 -19.41 -1.02
N PRO A 158 10.60 -19.98 -0.31
CA PRO A 158 9.19 -19.86 -0.63
C PRO A 158 8.70 -18.43 -0.42
N TYR A 159 7.78 -18.00 -1.26
CA TYR A 159 7.20 -16.66 -1.13
C TYR A 159 5.73 -16.64 -1.57
N ARG A 160 5.02 -15.60 -1.14
CA ARG A 160 3.69 -15.26 -1.63
C ARG A 160 3.58 -13.75 -1.81
N VAL A 161 2.89 -13.33 -2.87
CA VAL A 161 2.59 -11.91 -3.09
C VAL A 161 1.27 -11.61 -2.39
N ILE A 162 1.35 -10.84 -1.31
CA ILE A 162 0.20 -10.41 -0.50
C ILE A 162 0.44 -8.95 -0.14
N PRO A 163 -0.49 -8.01 -0.46
CA PRO A 163 -0.38 -6.63 0.00
C PRO A 163 -0.36 -6.56 1.54
N GLN A 164 0.37 -5.59 2.08
CA GLN A 164 0.49 -5.44 3.54
C GLN A 164 -0.85 -5.17 4.21
N PHE A 165 -1.71 -4.36 3.56
CA PHE A 165 -3.01 -3.94 4.08
C PHE A 165 -4.05 -3.91 2.98
N GLY A 166 -5.28 -4.20 3.35
CA GLY A 166 -6.46 -4.11 2.50
C GLY A 166 -7.34 -2.90 2.80
N VAL A 167 -8.56 -2.98 2.34
CA VAL A 167 -9.64 -2.04 2.66
C VAL A 167 -10.69 -2.68 3.55
N ASP A 168 -11.37 -1.85 4.33
CA ASP A 168 -12.59 -2.24 5.02
C ASP A 168 -13.79 -2.00 4.09
N PRO A 169 -14.48 -3.06 3.61
CA PRO A 169 -15.59 -2.91 2.69
C PRO A 169 -16.87 -2.32 3.35
N ALA A 170 -16.91 -2.24 4.67
CA ALA A 170 -17.99 -1.53 5.38
C ALA A 170 -17.78 -0.01 5.36
N LEU A 171 -16.52 0.45 5.39
CA LEU A 171 -16.16 1.85 5.26
C LEU A 171 -16.18 2.30 3.79
N TYR A 172 -15.57 1.52 2.91
CA TYR A 172 -15.50 1.80 1.46
C TYR A 172 -16.60 1.02 0.75
N GLN A 173 -17.79 1.60 0.68
CA GLN A 173 -18.94 1.00 0.02
C GLN A 173 -19.54 1.95 -1.02
N PRO A 174 -20.22 1.42 -2.05
CA PRO A 174 -20.89 2.25 -3.04
C PRO A 174 -22.01 3.07 -2.38
N GLN A 175 -22.19 4.28 -2.87
CA GLN A 175 -23.30 5.15 -2.52
C GLN A 175 -24.03 5.61 -3.78
N PRO A 176 -25.35 5.85 -3.71
CA PRO A 176 -26.07 6.46 -4.82
C PRO A 176 -25.43 7.81 -5.18
N ARG A 177 -25.11 7.98 -6.46
CA ARG A 177 -24.59 9.25 -6.96
C ARG A 177 -25.74 10.10 -7.46
N PRO A 178 -25.80 11.40 -7.11
CA PRO A 178 -26.81 12.29 -7.67
C PRO A 178 -26.62 12.36 -9.19
N ALA A 179 -27.74 12.37 -9.93
CA ALA A 179 -27.69 12.64 -11.36
C ALA A 179 -27.12 14.06 -11.59
N ARG A 180 -26.11 14.16 -12.43
CA ARG A 180 -25.46 15.44 -12.77
C ARG A 180 -24.87 15.35 -14.19
N ASP A 181 -24.90 16.46 -14.88
CA ASP A 181 -24.31 16.57 -16.21
C ASP A 181 -22.78 16.81 -16.17
N LEU A 182 -22.21 16.86 -14.97
CA LEU A 182 -20.79 17.13 -14.72
C LEU A 182 -20.03 15.84 -14.50
N PHE A 183 -19.01 15.57 -15.32
CA PHE A 183 -18.09 14.44 -15.15
C PHE A 183 -16.97 14.79 -14.17
N VAL A 184 -16.98 14.19 -12.97
CA VAL A 184 -16.02 14.49 -11.90
C VAL A 184 -14.91 13.49 -11.87
N ILE A 185 -13.69 13.97 -12.13
CA ILE A 185 -12.45 13.20 -12.19
C ILE A 185 -11.64 13.52 -10.95
N GLY A 186 -11.24 12.51 -10.18
CA GLY A 186 -10.39 12.69 -9.00
C GLY A 186 -8.97 12.17 -9.20
N ALA A 187 -8.01 12.80 -8.53
CA ALA A 187 -6.72 12.20 -8.18
C ALA A 187 -6.48 12.41 -6.69
N ALA A 188 -6.22 11.32 -5.97
CA ALA A 188 -6.03 11.35 -4.53
C ALA A 188 -4.62 10.84 -4.17
N ASN A 189 -3.74 11.78 -3.93
CA ASN A 189 -2.35 11.54 -3.59
C ASN A 189 -2.04 12.18 -2.23
N ARG A 190 -1.58 11.39 -1.26
CA ARG A 190 -1.17 11.95 0.04
C ARG A 190 -0.17 13.11 -0.13
N ARG A 191 0.73 12.98 -1.12
CA ARG A 191 1.71 14.01 -1.48
C ARG A 191 1.62 14.34 -2.96
N LEU A 192 1.51 15.62 -3.28
CA LEU A 192 1.65 16.13 -4.64
C LEU A 192 3.14 16.29 -4.95
N VAL A 193 3.70 15.28 -5.63
CA VAL A 193 5.11 15.17 -6.03
C VAL A 193 5.20 14.75 -7.51
N PRO A 194 6.30 15.02 -8.22
CA PRO A 194 6.41 14.76 -9.66
C PRO A 194 6.12 13.32 -10.07
N GLU A 195 6.48 12.35 -9.22
CA GLU A 195 6.29 10.92 -9.48
C GLU A 195 4.82 10.51 -9.55
N LYS A 196 3.92 11.30 -8.95
CA LYS A 196 2.48 11.05 -8.99
C LYS A 196 1.81 11.49 -10.29
N GLY A 197 2.52 12.21 -11.17
CA GLY A 197 2.06 12.51 -12.52
C GLY A 197 0.77 13.35 -12.62
N THR A 198 0.42 14.12 -11.58
CA THR A 198 -0.82 14.90 -11.56
C THR A 198 -0.87 15.94 -12.70
N ASP A 199 0.27 16.40 -13.17
CA ASP A 199 0.40 17.28 -14.35
C ASP A 199 -0.05 16.58 -15.65
N LEU A 200 0.14 15.26 -15.80
CA LEU A 200 -0.39 14.50 -16.95
C LEU A 200 -1.91 14.55 -16.98
N LEU A 201 -2.55 14.41 -15.82
CA LEU A 201 -4.00 14.51 -15.71
C LEU A 201 -4.48 15.90 -16.17
N LEU A 202 -3.86 16.99 -15.67
CA LEU A 202 -4.23 18.34 -16.05
C LEU A 202 -4.06 18.59 -17.58
N ARG A 203 -2.98 18.09 -18.16
CA ARG A 203 -2.75 18.18 -19.62
C ARG A 203 -3.75 17.33 -20.41
N ALA A 204 -4.14 16.18 -19.90
CA ALA A 204 -5.11 15.32 -20.57
C ALA A 204 -6.51 15.95 -20.56
N VAL A 205 -6.97 16.48 -19.43
CA VAL A 205 -8.32 17.08 -19.33
C VAL A 205 -8.44 18.42 -20.06
N ALA A 206 -7.35 19.15 -20.28
CA ALA A 206 -7.39 20.42 -21.03
C ALA A 206 -7.97 20.25 -22.44
N GLY A 207 -7.86 19.07 -23.06
CA GLY A 207 -8.47 18.77 -24.35
C GLY A 207 -9.75 17.96 -24.28
N LEU A 208 -10.30 17.70 -23.07
CA LEU A 208 -11.49 16.90 -22.90
C LEU A 208 -12.75 17.71 -23.22
N PRO A 209 -13.68 17.22 -24.07
CA PRO A 209 -14.90 17.95 -24.42
C PRO A 209 -15.92 17.93 -23.27
N GLY A 210 -16.93 18.80 -23.37
CA GLY A 210 -18.09 18.81 -22.48
C GLY A 210 -17.83 19.36 -21.07
N ALA A 211 -18.76 19.06 -20.17
CA ALA A 211 -18.70 19.52 -18.78
C ALA A 211 -17.95 18.51 -17.91
N TRP A 212 -16.85 18.94 -17.32
CA TRP A 212 -16.05 18.13 -16.39
C TRP A 212 -15.42 19.01 -15.30
N GLN A 213 -15.06 18.38 -14.20
CA GLN A 213 -14.30 18.98 -13.11
C GLN A 213 -13.21 18.01 -12.65
N VAL A 214 -12.04 18.53 -12.31
CA VAL A 214 -10.98 17.76 -11.64
C VAL A 214 -10.96 18.13 -10.16
N ARG A 215 -10.87 17.11 -9.31
CA ARG A 215 -10.68 17.23 -7.86
C ARG A 215 -9.36 16.59 -7.44
N LEU A 216 -8.48 17.38 -6.82
CA LEU A 216 -7.14 16.97 -6.41
C LEU A 216 -7.05 16.93 -4.89
N ALA A 217 -7.06 15.72 -4.32
CA ALA A 217 -6.84 15.49 -2.90
C ALA A 217 -5.34 15.30 -2.61
N GLY A 218 -4.87 15.94 -1.55
CA GLY A 218 -3.49 15.93 -1.09
C GLY A 218 -2.81 17.29 -1.15
N ASP A 219 -1.57 17.32 -0.65
CA ASP A 219 -0.74 18.52 -0.67
C ASP A 219 0.74 18.17 -0.90
N GLY A 220 1.56 19.12 -1.28
CA GLY A 220 2.98 18.88 -1.51
C GLY A 220 3.67 19.93 -2.35
N PRO A 221 4.97 19.77 -2.62
CA PRO A 221 5.79 20.74 -3.31
C PRO A 221 5.32 21.07 -4.74
N GLU A 222 4.61 20.15 -5.40
CA GLU A 222 4.08 20.36 -6.76
C GLU A 222 2.82 21.23 -6.81
N ARG A 223 2.16 21.52 -5.69
CA ARG A 223 0.90 22.28 -5.69
C ARG A 223 1.00 23.64 -6.40
N PRO A 224 2.02 24.48 -6.14
CA PRO A 224 2.15 25.77 -6.85
C PRO A 224 2.34 25.59 -8.36
N PHE A 225 3.14 24.61 -8.78
CA PHE A 225 3.34 24.28 -10.18
C PHE A 225 2.04 23.81 -10.85
N LEU A 226 1.29 22.91 -10.22
CA LEU A 226 0.02 22.40 -10.75
C LEU A 226 -1.05 23.52 -10.87
N GLN A 227 -1.09 24.44 -9.92
CA GLN A 227 -1.97 25.62 -9.99
C GLN A 227 -1.58 26.55 -11.14
N GLN A 228 -0.29 26.76 -11.35
CA GLN A 228 0.20 27.55 -12.47
C GLN A 228 -0.10 26.85 -13.81
N LEU A 229 0.14 25.56 -13.91
CA LEU A 229 -0.18 24.76 -15.09
C LEU A 229 -1.68 24.79 -15.45
N ALA A 230 -2.56 24.72 -14.44
CA ALA A 230 -4.00 24.83 -14.67
C ALA A 230 -4.39 26.21 -15.27
N ARG A 231 -3.75 27.30 -14.84
CA ARG A 231 -3.95 28.63 -15.43
C ARG A 231 -3.43 28.71 -16.86
N GLU A 232 -2.24 28.21 -17.14
CA GLU A 232 -1.62 28.18 -18.47
C GLU A 232 -2.45 27.36 -19.47
N LEU A 233 -3.09 26.29 -19.01
CA LEU A 233 -3.99 25.47 -19.81
C LEU A 233 -5.41 26.04 -19.93
N GLY A 234 -5.72 27.14 -19.25
CA GLY A 234 -7.05 27.79 -19.29
C GLY A 234 -8.15 26.96 -18.60
N ILE A 235 -7.79 26.13 -17.60
CA ILE A 235 -8.72 25.21 -16.92
C ILE A 235 -8.80 25.44 -15.40
N ALA A 236 -8.25 26.54 -14.90
CA ALA A 236 -8.13 26.77 -13.46
C ALA A 236 -9.48 26.82 -12.73
N ASP A 237 -10.54 27.27 -13.37
CA ASP A 237 -11.92 27.29 -12.87
C ASP A 237 -12.57 25.91 -12.77
N ARG A 238 -12.00 24.91 -13.43
CA ARG A 238 -12.46 23.52 -13.47
C ARG A 238 -11.61 22.59 -12.62
N VAL A 239 -10.57 23.08 -11.94
CA VAL A 239 -9.66 22.29 -11.10
C VAL A 239 -9.75 22.75 -9.65
N GLN A 240 -10.24 21.87 -8.79
CA GLN A 240 -10.36 22.08 -7.36
C GLN A 240 -9.23 21.37 -6.61
N PHE A 241 -8.51 22.08 -5.76
CA PHE A 241 -7.49 21.55 -4.87
C PHE A 241 -8.10 21.37 -3.47
N ASP A 242 -8.52 20.15 -3.14
CA ASP A 242 -9.23 19.83 -1.88
C ASP A 242 -8.30 19.80 -0.65
N GLY A 243 -6.98 19.76 -0.87
CA GLY A 243 -6.02 19.57 0.22
C GLY A 243 -5.99 18.13 0.76
N PRO A 244 -5.31 17.90 1.90
CA PRO A 244 -5.24 16.58 2.53
C PRO A 244 -6.62 16.11 3.00
N ILE A 245 -7.02 14.91 2.60
CA ILE A 245 -8.25 14.27 3.04
C ILE A 245 -7.93 13.31 4.20
N PRO A 246 -8.52 13.48 5.38
CA PRO A 246 -8.37 12.54 6.49
C PRO A 246 -8.84 11.13 6.10
N SER A 247 -8.19 10.08 6.63
CA SER A 247 -8.49 8.68 6.29
C SER A 247 -9.98 8.33 6.47
N GLY A 248 -10.62 8.83 7.52
CA GLY A 248 -12.04 8.60 7.77
C GLY A 248 -12.99 9.31 6.79
N GLN A 249 -12.50 10.27 5.98
CA GLN A 249 -13.29 11.00 4.99
C GLN A 249 -12.98 10.55 3.55
N MET A 250 -11.98 9.71 3.35
CA MET A 250 -11.53 9.29 2.02
C MET A 250 -12.63 8.53 1.28
N ALA A 251 -13.39 7.67 1.94
CA ALA A 251 -14.50 6.95 1.32
C ALA A 251 -15.56 7.93 0.76
N ALA A 252 -15.97 8.93 1.56
CA ALA A 252 -16.93 9.95 1.13
C ALA A 252 -16.40 10.80 -0.04
N TYR A 253 -15.11 11.08 -0.06
CA TYR A 253 -14.45 11.76 -1.18
C TYR A 253 -14.53 10.91 -2.47
N LEU A 254 -14.14 9.63 -2.40
CA LEU A 254 -14.12 8.73 -3.56
C LEU A 254 -15.52 8.45 -4.11
N GLN A 255 -16.53 8.38 -3.25
CA GLN A 255 -17.94 8.20 -3.64
C GLN A 255 -18.50 9.36 -4.47
N GLN A 256 -17.91 10.56 -4.36
CA GLN A 256 -18.31 11.74 -5.13
C GLN A 256 -17.70 11.78 -6.55
N LEU A 257 -16.72 10.92 -6.83
CA LEU A 257 -16.04 10.87 -8.12
C LEU A 257 -16.76 9.95 -9.11
N ASP A 258 -16.76 10.31 -10.38
CA ASP A 258 -17.13 9.42 -11.47
C ASP A 258 -15.97 8.54 -11.90
N LEU A 259 -14.74 9.06 -11.74
CA LEU A 259 -13.50 8.41 -12.11
C LEU A 259 -12.37 8.80 -11.18
N LEU A 260 -11.57 7.85 -10.72
CA LEU A 260 -10.27 8.09 -10.11
C LEU A 260 -9.16 7.83 -11.13
N VAL A 261 -8.18 8.73 -11.19
CA VAL A 261 -6.97 8.59 -12.02
C VAL A 261 -5.75 8.51 -11.14
N LEU A 262 -4.90 7.49 -11.38
CA LEU A 262 -3.58 7.35 -10.76
C LEU A 262 -2.50 7.35 -11.85
N PRO A 263 -2.00 8.53 -12.27
CA PRO A 263 -1.10 8.68 -13.39
C PRO A 263 0.38 8.63 -12.97
N SER A 264 0.73 7.75 -12.03
CA SER A 264 2.08 7.66 -11.48
C SER A 264 3.13 7.38 -12.56
N ARG A 265 4.36 7.86 -12.34
CA ARG A 265 5.52 7.71 -13.22
C ARG A 265 6.62 6.93 -12.55
N THR A 266 7.26 6.04 -13.26
CA THR A 266 8.51 5.43 -12.82
C THR A 266 9.67 6.43 -12.92
N ARG A 267 10.48 6.52 -11.85
CA ARG A 267 11.71 7.31 -11.79
C ARG A 267 12.85 6.39 -11.36
N PRO A 268 14.12 6.78 -11.55
CA PRO A 268 15.26 5.92 -11.18
C PRO A 268 15.26 5.49 -9.70
N ASN A 269 14.67 6.31 -8.83
CA ASN A 269 14.62 6.08 -7.38
C ASN A 269 13.20 5.84 -6.84
N TRP A 270 12.18 5.81 -7.69
CA TRP A 270 10.79 5.65 -7.28
C TRP A 270 9.94 4.94 -8.35
N LYS A 271 9.05 4.07 -7.91
CA LYS A 271 8.07 3.35 -8.73
C LYS A 271 6.85 3.05 -7.87
N GLU A 272 5.64 3.08 -8.44
CA GLU A 272 4.44 2.79 -7.65
C GLU A 272 4.48 1.38 -7.07
N GLN A 273 4.37 1.28 -5.76
CA GLN A 273 4.48 0.00 -5.07
C GLN A 273 3.17 -0.78 -5.05
N PHE A 274 2.03 -0.08 -5.01
CA PHE A 274 0.71 -0.71 -4.96
C PHE A 274 -0.41 0.16 -5.53
N GLY A 275 -0.46 1.45 -5.14
CA GLY A 275 -1.57 2.33 -5.52
C GLY A 275 -2.83 2.06 -4.69
N ARG A 276 -2.70 2.08 -3.35
CA ARG A 276 -3.79 1.78 -2.40
C ARG A 276 -5.11 2.49 -2.73
N VAL A 277 -5.06 3.75 -3.18
CA VAL A 277 -6.25 4.52 -3.55
C VAL A 277 -7.08 3.86 -4.66
N LEU A 278 -6.47 3.03 -5.50
CA LEU A 278 -7.18 2.26 -6.52
C LEU A 278 -8.15 1.25 -5.91
N ILE A 279 -7.69 0.47 -4.92
CA ILE A 279 -8.56 -0.51 -4.25
C ILE A 279 -9.62 0.19 -3.38
N GLU A 280 -9.33 1.35 -2.82
CA GLU A 280 -10.29 2.20 -2.10
C GLU A 280 -11.39 2.73 -3.03
N ALA A 281 -11.02 3.24 -4.22
CA ALA A 281 -11.97 3.70 -5.24
C ALA A 281 -12.81 2.56 -5.81
N MET A 282 -12.15 1.43 -6.18
CA MET A 282 -12.85 0.24 -6.68
C MET A 282 -13.83 -0.32 -5.63
N ALA A 283 -13.49 -0.27 -4.33
CA ALA A 283 -14.41 -0.67 -3.27
C ALA A 283 -15.67 0.19 -3.23
N CYS A 284 -15.57 1.48 -3.58
CA CYS A 284 -16.70 2.42 -3.71
C CYS A 284 -17.43 2.34 -5.07
N GLU A 285 -17.11 1.36 -5.93
CA GLU A 285 -17.59 1.28 -7.33
C GLU A 285 -17.24 2.54 -8.15
N THR A 286 -16.20 3.26 -7.78
CA THR A 286 -15.63 4.33 -8.59
C THR A 286 -14.73 3.73 -9.65
N ALA A 287 -14.99 4.01 -10.93
CA ALA A 287 -14.16 3.57 -12.03
C ALA A 287 -12.73 4.09 -11.86
N VAL A 288 -11.74 3.35 -12.35
CA VAL A 288 -10.33 3.71 -12.22
C VAL A 288 -9.60 3.72 -13.56
N VAL A 289 -8.67 4.65 -13.69
CA VAL A 289 -7.67 4.70 -14.77
C VAL A 289 -6.30 4.81 -14.13
N GLY A 290 -5.35 4.00 -14.55
CA GLY A 290 -3.98 4.04 -14.06
C GLY A 290 -2.95 4.03 -15.17
N SER A 291 -1.75 4.54 -14.88
CA SER A 291 -0.59 4.32 -15.74
C SER A 291 -0.11 2.87 -15.62
N ASP A 292 0.79 2.45 -16.51
CA ASP A 292 1.46 1.14 -16.41
C ASP A 292 2.66 1.14 -15.45
N SER A 293 2.75 2.12 -14.53
CA SER A 293 3.79 2.21 -13.51
C SER A 293 3.62 1.14 -12.42
N GLY A 294 4.66 0.36 -12.22
CA GLY A 294 4.76 -0.57 -11.09
C GLY A 294 3.62 -1.56 -10.98
N GLU A 295 3.01 -1.62 -9.80
CA GLU A 295 1.94 -2.57 -9.50
C GLU A 295 0.56 -2.13 -9.99
N ILE A 296 0.39 -0.90 -10.51
CA ILE A 296 -0.90 -0.37 -10.96
C ILE A 296 -1.65 -1.33 -11.90
N PRO A 297 -1.03 -1.88 -12.98
CA PRO A 297 -1.71 -2.81 -13.89
C PRO A 297 -2.21 -4.07 -13.19
N HIS A 298 -1.42 -4.62 -12.25
CA HIS A 298 -1.81 -5.82 -11.51
C HIS A 298 -2.94 -5.54 -10.52
N VAL A 299 -2.94 -4.37 -9.86
CA VAL A 299 -4.02 -3.97 -8.94
C VAL A 299 -5.32 -3.75 -9.70
N ILE A 300 -5.30 -3.02 -10.81
CA ILE A 300 -6.50 -2.75 -11.62
C ILE A 300 -6.99 -4.03 -12.33
N GLY A 301 -6.11 -4.79 -12.96
CA GLY A 301 -6.48 -5.96 -13.76
C GLY A 301 -7.49 -5.61 -14.86
N LYS A 302 -8.66 -6.28 -14.85
CA LYS A 302 -9.77 -6.02 -15.80
C LYS A 302 -10.78 -4.99 -15.30
N ALA A 303 -10.53 -4.36 -14.16
CA ALA A 303 -11.49 -3.49 -13.47
C ALA A 303 -11.38 -2.01 -13.85
N GLY A 304 -10.50 -1.64 -14.78
CA GLY A 304 -10.29 -0.27 -15.21
C GLY A 304 -9.51 -0.20 -16.51
N LEU A 305 -9.06 1.00 -16.86
CA LEU A 305 -8.24 1.22 -18.04
C LEU A 305 -6.80 1.54 -17.65
N ILE A 306 -5.85 1.08 -18.47
CA ILE A 306 -4.42 1.33 -18.30
C ILE A 306 -3.92 2.15 -19.49
N PHE A 307 -3.06 3.12 -19.22
CA PHE A 307 -2.38 3.90 -20.25
C PHE A 307 -0.85 3.87 -20.03
N PRO A 308 -0.03 4.00 -21.08
CA PRO A 308 1.43 4.07 -20.94
C PRO A 308 1.88 5.28 -20.14
N GLU A 309 2.89 5.12 -19.28
CA GLU A 309 3.48 6.23 -18.53
C GLU A 309 3.84 7.40 -19.46
N ASP A 310 3.65 8.63 -18.99
CA ASP A 310 3.93 9.89 -19.70
C ASP A 310 3.13 10.11 -21.00
N ASP A 311 2.22 9.23 -21.40
CA ASP A 311 1.38 9.40 -22.60
C ASP A 311 0.07 10.14 -22.27
N VAL A 312 0.11 11.47 -22.42
CA VAL A 312 -1.04 12.36 -22.23
C VAL A 312 -2.18 12.05 -23.21
N ALA A 313 -1.85 11.64 -24.45
CA ALA A 313 -2.86 11.35 -25.47
C ALA A 313 -3.61 10.06 -25.17
N ALA A 314 -2.90 9.02 -24.74
CA ALA A 314 -3.51 7.76 -24.30
C ALA A 314 -4.37 7.97 -23.04
N LEU A 315 -3.89 8.75 -22.05
CA LEU A 315 -4.71 9.11 -20.89
C LEU A 315 -5.98 9.81 -21.31
N ARG A 316 -5.90 10.83 -22.20
CA ARG A 316 -7.07 11.55 -22.70
C ARG A 316 -8.09 10.61 -23.36
N LYS A 317 -7.64 9.66 -24.20
CA LYS A 317 -8.53 8.66 -24.81
C LYS A 317 -9.26 7.82 -23.74
N CYS A 318 -8.59 7.41 -22.68
CA CYS A 318 -9.23 6.71 -21.56
C CYS A 318 -10.30 7.58 -20.89
N LEU A 319 -10.01 8.87 -20.68
CA LEU A 319 -10.97 9.82 -20.08
C LEU A 319 -12.19 10.04 -20.98
N GLU A 320 -11.99 10.26 -22.27
CA GLU A 320 -13.06 10.42 -23.26
C GLU A 320 -13.96 9.18 -23.34
N GLN A 321 -13.34 8.00 -23.41
CA GLN A 321 -14.07 6.73 -23.44
C GLN A 321 -15.00 6.56 -22.22
N LEU A 322 -14.49 6.88 -21.02
CA LEU A 322 -15.30 6.74 -19.79
C LEU A 322 -16.29 7.90 -19.60
N GLN A 323 -16.01 9.09 -20.09
CA GLN A 323 -16.93 10.21 -20.08
C GLN A 323 -18.14 9.93 -21.00
N GLN A 324 -17.89 9.46 -22.21
CA GLN A 324 -18.92 9.20 -23.23
C GLN A 324 -19.69 7.90 -23.02
N ASN A 325 -19.20 6.99 -22.15
CA ASN A 325 -19.83 5.69 -21.93
C ASN A 325 -20.11 5.45 -20.43
N PRO A 326 -21.20 6.01 -19.89
CA PRO A 326 -21.60 5.80 -18.49
C PRO A 326 -21.84 4.32 -18.14
N VAL A 327 -22.35 3.53 -19.10
CA VAL A 327 -22.60 2.10 -18.90
C VAL A 327 -21.28 1.34 -18.66
N LEU A 328 -20.25 1.63 -19.47
CA LEU A 328 -18.92 1.04 -19.26
C LEU A 328 -18.34 1.48 -17.91
N ARG A 329 -18.48 2.75 -17.55
CA ARG A 329 -17.99 3.31 -16.27
C ARG A 329 -18.61 2.57 -15.07
N VAL A 330 -19.94 2.38 -15.06
CA VAL A 330 -20.62 1.61 -14.02
C VAL A 330 -20.16 0.16 -14.00
N LYS A 331 -20.07 -0.49 -15.16
CA LYS A 331 -19.61 -1.88 -15.28
C LYS A 331 -18.20 -2.06 -14.71
N LEU A 332 -17.27 -1.16 -15.03
CA LEU A 332 -15.89 -1.23 -14.50
C LEU A 332 -15.87 -1.00 -12.99
N GLY A 333 -16.68 -0.09 -12.46
CA GLY A 333 -16.82 0.10 -11.02
C GLY A 333 -17.29 -1.19 -10.31
N GLN A 334 -18.31 -1.87 -10.84
CA GLN A 334 -18.81 -3.13 -10.30
C GLN A 334 -17.76 -4.25 -10.34
N ILE A 335 -17.05 -4.40 -11.48
CA ILE A 335 -15.95 -5.37 -11.59
C ILE A 335 -14.85 -5.04 -10.58
N GLY A 336 -14.55 -3.74 -10.39
CA GLY A 336 -13.60 -3.27 -9.40
C GLY A 336 -13.96 -3.69 -7.99
N ARG A 337 -15.19 -3.44 -7.57
CA ARG A 337 -15.67 -3.87 -6.26
C ARG A 337 -15.60 -5.38 -6.06
N GLN A 338 -16.07 -6.16 -7.04
CA GLN A 338 -15.98 -7.63 -6.98
C GLN A 338 -14.53 -8.09 -6.80
N ARG A 339 -13.60 -7.50 -7.54
CA ARG A 339 -12.17 -7.79 -7.41
C ARG A 339 -11.64 -7.45 -6.02
N VAL A 340 -12.00 -6.29 -5.45
CA VAL A 340 -11.59 -5.89 -4.11
C VAL A 340 -12.13 -6.84 -3.06
N LEU A 341 -13.42 -7.19 -3.12
CA LEU A 341 -14.04 -8.13 -2.18
C LEU A 341 -13.40 -9.52 -2.23
N ALA A 342 -12.96 -9.96 -3.41
CA ALA A 342 -12.31 -11.25 -3.57
C ALA A 342 -10.84 -11.28 -3.12
N GLN A 343 -10.11 -10.15 -3.16
CA GLN A 343 -8.65 -10.18 -3.04
C GLN A 343 -8.05 -9.16 -2.05
N TYR A 344 -8.70 -8.01 -1.83
CA TYR A 344 -8.07 -6.85 -1.19
C TYR A 344 -8.78 -6.34 0.06
N THR A 345 -9.71 -7.10 0.65
CA THR A 345 -10.26 -6.74 1.96
C THR A 345 -9.28 -7.08 3.07
N GLN A 346 -9.40 -6.42 4.22
CA GLN A 346 -8.59 -6.74 5.40
C GLN A 346 -8.74 -8.24 5.78
N ALA A 347 -9.96 -8.77 5.72
CA ALA A 347 -10.25 -10.18 5.99
C ALA A 347 -9.55 -11.14 4.99
N GLN A 348 -9.58 -10.82 3.68
CA GLN A 348 -8.90 -11.64 2.67
C GLN A 348 -7.39 -11.64 2.84
N ILE A 349 -6.80 -10.47 3.13
CA ILE A 349 -5.36 -10.36 3.38
C ILE A 349 -4.97 -11.08 4.68
N ALA A 350 -5.77 -10.97 5.73
CA ALA A 350 -5.60 -11.71 6.97
C ALA A 350 -5.60 -13.23 6.74
N ALA A 351 -6.63 -13.73 6.04
CA ALA A 351 -6.76 -15.16 5.71
C ALA A 351 -5.57 -15.67 4.89
N GLN A 352 -5.13 -14.92 3.87
CA GLN A 352 -3.95 -15.28 3.07
C GLN A 352 -2.66 -15.26 3.91
N THR A 353 -2.51 -14.28 4.80
CA THR A 353 -1.34 -14.17 5.69
C THR A 353 -1.28 -15.35 6.66
N VAL A 354 -2.40 -15.71 7.28
CA VAL A 354 -2.48 -16.88 8.20
C VAL A 354 -2.28 -18.19 7.46
N ALA A 355 -2.77 -18.31 6.21
CA ALA A 355 -2.47 -19.49 5.39
C ALA A 355 -0.96 -19.67 5.16
N VAL A 356 -0.21 -18.56 4.98
CA VAL A 356 1.27 -18.61 4.90
C VAL A 356 1.88 -19.00 6.24
N TYR A 357 1.34 -18.56 7.37
CA TYR A 357 1.84 -19.00 8.69
C TYR A 357 1.73 -20.51 8.84
N ARG A 358 0.55 -21.10 8.53
CA ARG A 358 0.32 -22.56 8.57
C ARG A 358 1.27 -23.28 7.62
N GLU A 359 1.37 -22.83 6.36
CA GLU A 359 2.31 -23.39 5.39
C GLU A 359 3.76 -23.34 5.89
N THR A 360 4.16 -22.27 6.57
CA THR A 360 5.52 -22.11 7.11
C THR A 360 5.80 -23.05 8.27
N LEU A 361 4.80 -23.26 9.14
CA LEU A 361 4.91 -24.18 10.29
C LEU A 361 4.89 -25.65 9.86
N ASP A 362 4.06 -26.00 8.85
CA ASP A 362 3.96 -27.36 8.32
C ASP A 362 5.20 -27.81 7.55
N ARG A 363 6.01 -26.88 7.05
CA ARG A 363 7.28 -27.19 6.38
C ARG A 363 8.26 -27.73 7.42
N GLN A 364 8.47 -29.03 7.44
CA GLN A 364 9.57 -29.63 8.17
C GLN A 364 10.87 -28.99 7.70
N SER A 365 11.72 -28.60 8.66
CA SER A 365 13.06 -28.11 8.34
C SER A 365 13.76 -29.23 7.55
N VAL A 366 13.95 -29.02 6.25
CA VAL A 366 14.81 -29.88 5.44
C VAL A 366 16.22 -29.59 5.96
N ILE A 367 16.68 -30.48 6.84
CA ILE A 367 18.04 -30.51 7.38
C ILE A 367 19.01 -30.88 6.25
#